data_8a30272aa62fff7376975fdffe92e462
#
_entry.id   8a30272aa62fff7376975fdffe92e462
#
_cell.length_a   1.000
_cell.length_b   1.000
_cell.length_c   1.000
_cell.angle_alpha   90.00
_cell.angle_beta   90.00
_cell.angle_gamma   90.00
#
_symmetry.space_group_name_H-M   'P 1'
#
loop_
_entity.id
_entity.type
_entity.pdbx_description
1 polymer ?
#
loop_
_entity_poly.entity_id
_entity_poly.type
_entity_poly.pdbx_seq_one_letter_code
_entity_poly.pdbx_strand_id
1 'polypeptide(L)'
;MCEVSTTEAEKLYIIDFTERTMSVRKVEIHTKIPFIPETTTEMDGLTLNNATSLSVDHVIFDDCQFKDEKGLQIEHCECCLFPSSGNEGCWIMFVEIKDCKPKNIAVYKEKCKSQLVSTIQDFRKHNLISDTNKVHAVI
;
A
#
# COMPACT_ATOMS: atom_id res chain seq x y z
N MET A 1 12.00 3.73 11.52
CA MET A 1 12.40 2.68 10.56
C MET A 1 11.15 1.96 10.12
N CYS A 2 10.95 1.76 8.81
CA CYS A 2 9.80 1.01 8.32
C CYS A 2 10.01 -0.48 8.59
N GLU A 3 8.98 -1.17 9.05
CA GLU A 3 9.00 -2.61 9.25
C GLU A 3 8.59 -3.31 7.97
N VAL A 4 9.37 -4.31 7.55
CA VAL A 4 9.03 -5.21 6.46
C VAL A 4 8.39 -6.46 7.05
N SER A 5 7.20 -6.79 6.58
CA SER A 5 6.50 -8.02 6.96
C SER A 5 6.37 -8.94 5.75
N THR A 6 6.48 -10.24 5.97
CA THR A 6 6.38 -11.25 4.91
C THR A 6 5.10 -12.07 5.09
N THR A 7 4.40 -12.33 3.99
CA THR A 7 3.17 -13.12 3.99
C THR A 7 3.16 -14.12 2.84
N GLU A 8 2.75 -15.36 3.14
CA GLU A 8 2.50 -16.42 2.17
C GLU A 8 1.00 -16.77 2.22
N ALA A 9 0.25 -16.34 1.23
CA ALA A 9 -1.18 -16.62 1.13
C ALA A 9 -1.66 -16.52 -0.32
N GLU A 10 -2.72 -17.24 -0.66
CA GLU A 10 -3.33 -17.17 -1.99
C GLU A 10 -3.99 -15.81 -2.26
N LYS A 11 -4.39 -15.10 -1.22
CA LYS A 11 -4.97 -13.77 -1.31
C LYS A 11 -4.44 -12.88 -0.20
N LEU A 12 -4.20 -11.63 -0.55
CA LEU A 12 -3.88 -10.56 0.39
C LEU A 12 -4.94 -9.47 0.26
N TYR A 13 -5.52 -9.08 1.37
CA TYR A 13 -6.56 -8.05 1.43
C TYR A 13 -5.94 -6.80 2.04
N ILE A 14 -5.87 -5.74 1.24
CA ILE A 14 -5.37 -4.42 1.65
C ILE A 14 -6.58 -3.56 1.95
N ILE A 15 -6.75 -3.20 3.21
CA ILE A 15 -7.95 -2.54 3.73
C ILE A 15 -7.56 -1.18 4.30
N ASP A 16 -8.28 -0.14 3.94
CA ASP A 16 -8.19 1.16 4.57
C ASP A 16 -9.15 1.21 5.76
N PHE A 17 -8.59 1.39 6.96
CA PHE A 17 -9.38 1.55 8.16
C PHE A 17 -9.80 3.01 8.34
N THR A 18 -11.09 3.20 8.53
CA THR A 18 -11.73 4.49 8.74
C THR A 18 -12.31 4.57 10.15
N GLU A 19 -12.85 5.74 10.50
CA GLU A 19 -13.62 5.88 11.73
C GLU A 19 -14.75 4.86 11.85
N ARG A 20 -15.34 4.47 10.72
CA ARG A 20 -16.39 3.46 10.63
C ARG A 20 -15.93 2.09 11.10
N THR A 21 -14.67 1.75 10.89
CA THR A 21 -14.08 0.47 11.29
C THR A 21 -13.36 0.53 12.62
N MET A 22 -13.32 1.71 13.26
CA MET A 22 -12.75 1.95 14.58
C MET A 22 -11.30 1.46 14.75
N SER A 23 -10.51 1.48 13.66
CA SER A 23 -9.10 1.12 13.69
C SER A 23 -8.21 2.33 13.94
N VAL A 24 -7.11 2.11 14.65
CA VAL A 24 -6.07 3.11 14.89
C VAL A 24 -5.16 3.28 13.67
N ARG A 25 -5.02 2.24 12.83
CA ARG A 25 -4.21 2.26 11.61
C ARG A 25 -5.08 2.62 10.41
N LYS A 26 -4.50 3.38 9.47
CA LYS A 26 -5.18 3.75 8.22
C LYS A 26 -5.24 2.60 7.23
N VAL A 27 -4.19 1.78 7.15
CA VAL A 27 -4.12 0.61 6.25
C VAL A 27 -3.67 -0.61 7.01
N GLU A 28 -4.29 -1.75 6.71
CA GLU A 28 -3.84 -3.06 7.16
C GLU A 28 -3.87 -4.07 6.01
N ILE A 29 -3.01 -5.09 6.10
CA ILE A 29 -2.92 -6.18 5.13
C ILE A 29 -3.27 -7.48 5.84
N HIS A 30 -4.29 -8.17 5.33
CA HIS A 30 -4.84 -9.39 5.90
C HIS A 30 -4.76 -10.56 4.92
N THR A 31 -4.69 -11.79 5.46
CA THR A 31 -4.78 -13.03 4.67
C THR A 31 -6.20 -13.57 4.56
N LYS A 32 -7.10 -13.05 5.36
CA LYS A 32 -8.55 -13.32 5.32
C LYS A 32 -9.29 -12.00 5.31
N ILE A 33 -10.40 -11.93 4.55
CA ILE A 33 -11.18 -10.70 4.48
C ILE A 33 -11.73 -10.37 5.86
N PRO A 34 -11.46 -9.16 6.40
CA PRO A 34 -12.01 -8.74 7.68
C PRO A 34 -13.47 -8.29 7.54
N PHE A 35 -14.18 -8.35 8.64
CA PHE A 35 -15.55 -7.83 8.74
C PHE A 35 -15.57 -6.49 9.49
N ILE A 36 -16.51 -5.63 9.13
CA ILE A 36 -16.79 -4.43 9.92
C ILE A 36 -17.18 -4.89 11.33
N PRO A 37 -16.56 -4.32 12.39
CA PRO A 37 -16.80 -4.75 13.76
C PRO A 37 -18.29 -4.87 14.12
N GLU A 38 -18.64 -5.95 14.82
CA GLU A 38 -20.02 -6.27 15.26
C GLU A 38 -21.03 -6.48 14.11
N THR A 39 -20.56 -6.75 12.90
CA THR A 39 -21.38 -7.01 11.72
C THR A 39 -20.94 -8.26 10.96
N THR A 40 -21.77 -8.70 10.01
CA THR A 40 -21.42 -9.75 9.02
C THR A 40 -20.99 -9.15 7.68
N THR A 41 -20.79 -7.84 7.60
CA THR A 41 -20.39 -7.14 6.38
C THR A 41 -18.88 -7.20 6.20
N GLU A 42 -18.44 -7.74 5.08
CA GLU A 42 -17.03 -7.72 4.70
C GLU A 42 -16.55 -6.29 4.44
N MET A 43 -15.30 -6.02 4.84
CA MET A 43 -14.68 -4.73 4.53
C MET A 43 -14.31 -4.66 3.05
N ASP A 44 -14.57 -3.51 2.44
CA ASP A 44 -14.10 -3.21 1.09
C ASP A 44 -12.61 -2.88 1.09
N GLY A 45 -11.93 -3.27 0.02
CA GLY A 45 -10.51 -3.00 -0.15
C GLY A 45 -9.96 -3.55 -1.46
N LEU A 46 -8.65 -3.53 -1.58
CA LEU A 46 -7.93 -4.13 -2.70
C LEU A 46 -7.60 -5.59 -2.37
N THR A 47 -7.89 -6.49 -3.29
CA THR A 47 -7.47 -7.89 -3.19
C THR A 47 -6.34 -8.17 -4.18
N LEU A 48 -5.19 -8.61 -3.66
CA LEU A 48 -4.11 -9.16 -4.45
C LEU A 48 -4.29 -10.67 -4.54
N ASN A 49 -4.53 -11.19 -5.74
CA ASN A 49 -4.57 -12.62 -6.00
C ASN A 49 -3.14 -13.15 -6.17
N ASN A 50 -2.74 -14.02 -5.29
CA ASN A 50 -1.43 -14.67 -5.25
C ASN A 50 -1.62 -16.20 -5.35
N ALA A 51 -2.14 -16.63 -6.49
CA ALA A 51 -2.61 -18.02 -6.71
C ALA A 51 -1.58 -19.12 -6.39
N THR A 52 -0.29 -18.80 -6.48
CA THR A 52 0.81 -19.72 -6.17
C THR A 52 1.34 -19.57 -4.76
N SER A 53 0.72 -18.76 -3.93
CA SER A 53 1.15 -18.46 -2.55
C SER A 53 2.65 -18.10 -2.43
N LEU A 54 3.16 -17.32 -3.37
CA LEU A 54 4.51 -16.81 -3.29
C LEU A 54 4.68 -15.95 -2.04
N SER A 55 5.87 -16.00 -1.44
CA SER A 55 6.22 -15.06 -0.37
C SER A 55 6.20 -13.63 -0.88
N VAL A 56 5.39 -12.81 -0.28
CA VAL A 56 5.25 -11.38 -0.59
C VAL A 56 5.67 -10.57 0.63
N ASP A 57 6.64 -9.72 0.44
CA ASP A 57 7.01 -8.71 1.41
C ASP A 57 6.14 -7.47 1.22
N HIS A 58 5.80 -6.84 2.33
CA HIS A 58 5.05 -5.58 2.31
C HIS A 58 5.54 -4.63 3.39
N VAL A 59 5.38 -3.36 3.10
CA VAL A 59 5.70 -2.25 4.00
C VAL A 59 4.51 -1.30 4.07
N ILE A 60 4.02 -1.04 5.28
CA ILE A 60 3.03 0.00 5.54
C ILE A 60 3.77 1.26 5.93
N PHE A 61 3.48 2.37 5.25
CA PHE A 61 4.26 3.61 5.35
C PHE A 61 3.78 4.58 6.42
N ASP A 62 2.69 4.28 7.13
CA ASP A 62 2.11 5.17 8.15
C ASP A 62 3.12 5.63 9.20
N ASP A 63 4.01 4.72 9.60
CA ASP A 63 5.04 4.99 10.63
C ASP A 63 6.41 5.32 10.02
N CYS A 64 6.49 5.42 8.69
CA CYS A 64 7.73 5.71 8.00
C CYS A 64 7.93 7.21 7.85
N GLN A 65 9.17 7.65 8.05
CA GLN A 65 9.52 9.04 7.83
C GLN A 65 10.07 9.21 6.41
N PHE A 66 9.23 9.73 5.52
CA PHE A 66 9.64 10.20 4.20
C PHE A 66 10.05 11.68 4.31
N LYS A 67 11.33 11.96 4.18
CA LYS A 67 11.86 13.33 4.28
C LYS A 67 12.75 13.65 3.09
N ASP A 68 12.66 14.89 2.64
CA ASP A 68 13.59 15.44 1.64
C ASP A 68 14.97 15.76 2.26
N GLU A 69 15.88 16.26 1.42
CA GLU A 69 17.24 16.65 1.85
C GLU A 69 17.26 17.76 2.90
N LYS A 70 16.17 18.50 3.02
CA LYS A 70 15.99 19.57 4.03
C LYS A 70 15.30 19.07 5.30
N GLY A 71 14.96 17.77 5.36
CA GLY A 71 14.26 17.14 6.47
C GLY A 71 12.75 17.44 6.50
N LEU A 72 12.19 17.97 5.41
CA LEU A 72 10.75 18.22 5.28
C LEU A 72 10.03 16.93 4.89
N GLN A 73 8.85 16.71 5.47
CA GLN A 73 8.01 15.58 5.14
C GLN A 73 7.58 15.60 3.67
N ILE A 74 7.80 14.47 2.97
CA ILE A 74 7.31 14.26 1.61
C ILE A 74 6.00 13.48 1.64
N GLU A 75 5.09 13.77 0.71
CA GLU A 75 3.90 12.95 0.49
C GLU A 75 4.29 11.52 0.10
N HIS A 76 3.57 10.54 0.63
CA HIS A 76 3.75 9.13 0.29
C HIS A 76 2.42 8.39 0.24
N CYS A 77 2.40 7.26 -0.48
CA CYS A 77 1.26 6.34 -0.49
C CYS A 77 1.19 5.50 0.79
N GLU A 78 0.16 4.70 0.93
CA GLU A 78 -0.11 3.94 2.16
C GLU A 78 0.84 2.75 2.35
N CYS A 79 1.11 2.00 1.28
CA CYS A 79 1.98 0.82 1.37
C CYS A 79 2.60 0.41 0.04
N CYS A 80 3.56 -0.50 0.10
CA CYS A 80 4.03 -1.24 -1.06
C CYS A 80 4.14 -2.74 -0.78
N LEU A 81 4.04 -3.53 -1.86
CA LEU A 81 4.17 -4.98 -1.85
C LEU A 81 5.14 -5.41 -2.96
N PHE A 82 5.95 -6.42 -2.70
CA PHE A 82 6.90 -6.97 -3.65
C PHE A 82 7.25 -8.42 -3.30
N PRO A 83 7.76 -9.24 -4.27
CA PRO A 83 8.17 -10.61 -3.97
C PRO A 83 9.34 -10.65 -3.00
N SER A 84 9.30 -11.50 -1.98
CA SER A 84 10.37 -11.64 -0.99
C SER A 84 11.69 -12.11 -1.61
N SER A 85 11.64 -12.90 -2.67
CA SER A 85 12.78 -13.37 -3.45
C SER A 85 13.18 -12.43 -4.57
N GLY A 86 13.07 -11.11 -4.35
CA GLY A 86 13.27 -10.07 -5.36
C GLY A 86 14.56 -10.20 -6.15
N ASN A 87 14.43 -10.56 -7.43
CA ASN A 87 15.49 -10.53 -8.44
C ASN A 87 15.31 -9.29 -9.31
N GLU A 88 16.34 -8.92 -10.08
CA GLU A 88 16.22 -7.88 -11.09
C GLU A 88 14.98 -8.11 -11.97
N GLY A 89 14.21 -7.07 -12.22
CA GLY A 89 13.00 -7.14 -13.03
C GLY A 89 11.73 -7.60 -12.29
N CYS A 90 11.80 -7.83 -10.98
CA CYS A 90 10.63 -8.14 -10.16
C CYS A 90 9.61 -6.99 -10.17
N TRP A 91 8.35 -7.35 -9.95
CA TRP A 91 7.30 -6.37 -9.76
C TRP A 91 7.39 -5.72 -8.37
N ILE A 92 6.96 -4.48 -8.29
CA ILE A 92 6.63 -3.78 -7.04
C ILE A 92 5.30 -3.06 -7.24
N MET A 93 4.44 -3.16 -6.26
CA MET A 93 3.13 -2.52 -6.27
C MET A 93 3.05 -1.47 -5.16
N PHE A 94 2.79 -0.24 -5.53
CA PHE A 94 2.49 0.85 -4.62
C PHE A 94 0.99 1.05 -4.56
N VAL A 95 0.45 1.16 -3.36
CA VAL A 95 -1.00 1.22 -3.12
C VAL A 95 -1.35 2.45 -2.31
N GLU A 96 -2.35 3.17 -2.79
CA GLU A 96 -3.02 4.24 -2.07
C GLU A 96 -4.52 3.96 -2.07
N ILE A 97 -5.10 3.78 -0.89
CA ILE A 97 -6.52 3.50 -0.71
C ILE A 97 -7.16 4.62 0.09
N LYS A 98 -8.35 5.04 -0.33
CA LYS A 98 -9.17 6.01 0.43
C LYS A 98 -10.62 5.56 0.49
N ASP A 99 -11.14 5.41 1.70
CA ASP A 99 -12.58 5.34 1.92
C ASP A 99 -13.15 6.76 1.88
N CYS A 100 -13.89 7.08 0.84
CA CYS A 100 -14.45 8.42 0.67
C CYS A 100 -15.88 8.40 0.13
N LYS A 101 -16.63 9.48 0.41
CA LYS A 101 -17.97 9.65 -0.16
C LYS A 101 -17.89 9.85 -1.69
N PRO A 102 -18.86 9.34 -2.48
CA PRO A 102 -18.84 9.42 -3.94
C PRO A 102 -18.58 10.82 -4.50
N LYS A 103 -19.10 11.87 -3.86
CA LYS A 103 -18.90 13.26 -4.27
C LYS A 103 -17.45 13.74 -4.19
N ASN A 104 -16.60 13.04 -3.44
CA ASN A 104 -15.21 13.41 -3.20
C ASN A 104 -14.21 12.59 -4.03
N ILE A 105 -14.67 11.61 -4.80
CA ILE A 105 -13.80 10.67 -5.54
C ILE A 105 -12.81 11.41 -6.43
N ALA A 106 -13.26 12.40 -7.22
CA ALA A 106 -12.40 13.11 -8.16
C ALA A 106 -11.23 13.83 -7.45
N VAL A 107 -11.52 14.50 -6.33
CA VAL A 107 -10.51 15.23 -5.54
C VAL A 107 -9.52 14.26 -4.91
N TYR A 108 -10.00 13.18 -4.29
CA TYR A 108 -9.12 12.18 -3.67
C TYR A 108 -8.30 11.42 -4.70
N LYS A 109 -8.84 11.15 -5.89
CA LYS A 109 -8.10 10.49 -6.97
C LYS A 109 -6.85 11.26 -7.39
N GLU A 110 -6.95 12.58 -7.54
CA GLU A 110 -5.78 13.41 -7.87
C GLU A 110 -4.75 13.44 -6.71
N LYS A 111 -5.22 13.50 -5.47
CA LYS A 111 -4.34 13.41 -4.31
C LYS A 111 -3.63 12.06 -4.23
N CYS A 112 -4.34 10.95 -4.44
CA CYS A 112 -3.75 9.61 -4.46
C CYS A 112 -2.68 9.46 -5.54
N LYS A 113 -2.92 10.00 -6.74
CA LYS A 113 -1.90 10.03 -7.81
C LYS A 113 -0.66 10.79 -7.37
N SER A 114 -0.81 11.96 -6.77
CA SER A 114 0.31 12.77 -6.27
C SER A 114 1.15 11.99 -5.26
N GLN A 115 0.51 11.34 -4.30
CA GLN A 115 1.16 10.53 -3.28
C GLN A 115 1.92 9.33 -3.89
N LEU A 116 1.31 8.62 -4.84
CA LEU A 116 1.96 7.51 -5.56
C LEU A 116 3.18 7.98 -6.35
N VAL A 117 3.04 9.06 -7.12
CA VAL A 117 4.15 9.62 -7.93
C VAL A 117 5.30 10.05 -7.02
N SER A 118 5.01 10.75 -5.94
CA SER A 118 6.01 11.20 -4.97
C SER A 118 6.78 10.02 -4.37
N THR A 119 6.06 8.96 -3.95
CA THR A 119 6.68 7.75 -3.37
C THR A 119 7.58 7.04 -4.39
N ILE A 120 7.10 6.84 -5.63
CA ILE A 120 7.86 6.15 -6.68
C ILE A 120 9.12 6.95 -7.02
N GLN A 121 9.04 8.26 -7.11
CA GLN A 121 10.19 9.13 -7.36
C GLN A 121 11.23 9.06 -6.25
N ASP A 122 10.78 9.05 -5.00
CA ASP A 122 11.65 8.90 -3.83
C ASP A 122 12.38 7.55 -3.84
N PHE A 123 11.67 6.46 -4.13
CA PHE A 123 12.26 5.12 -4.27
C PHE A 123 13.30 5.05 -5.39
N ARG A 124 13.06 5.69 -6.53
CA ARG A 124 14.03 5.79 -7.62
C ARG A 124 15.26 6.61 -7.22
N LYS A 125 15.05 7.75 -6.59
CA LYS A 125 16.12 8.63 -6.11
C LYS A 125 17.08 7.91 -5.16
N HIS A 126 16.54 7.03 -4.31
CA HIS A 126 17.32 6.24 -3.36
C HIS A 126 17.78 4.88 -3.90
N ASN A 127 17.61 4.62 -5.19
CA ASN A 127 17.96 3.35 -5.85
C ASN A 127 17.31 2.10 -5.22
N LEU A 128 16.13 2.27 -4.63
CA LEU A 128 15.33 1.15 -4.09
C LEU A 128 14.59 0.39 -5.18
N ILE A 129 14.34 1.04 -6.31
CA ILE A 129 13.81 0.45 -7.55
C ILE A 129 14.63 0.93 -8.73
N SER A 130 14.80 0.05 -9.73
CA SER A 130 15.50 0.33 -10.98
C SER A 130 14.52 0.42 -12.15
N ASP A 131 15.03 0.78 -13.33
CA ASP A 131 14.23 0.82 -14.56
C ASP A 131 13.80 -0.58 -15.04
N THR A 132 14.41 -1.65 -14.53
CA THR A 132 14.03 -3.03 -14.83
C THR A 132 12.87 -3.53 -13.97
N ASN A 133 12.55 -2.87 -12.86
CA ASN A 133 11.39 -3.23 -12.04
C ASN A 133 10.07 -2.93 -12.75
N LYS A 134 9.13 -3.85 -12.66
CA LYS A 134 7.75 -3.62 -13.10
C LYS A 134 6.99 -2.90 -11.98
N VAL A 135 6.80 -1.60 -12.15
CA VAL A 135 6.13 -0.77 -11.14
C VAL A 135 4.63 -0.71 -11.42
N HIS A 136 3.85 -1.09 -10.44
CA HIS A 136 2.39 -0.96 -10.43
C HIS A 136 1.97 0.10 -9.43
N ALA A 137 1.12 1.03 -9.84
CA ALA A 137 0.52 2.04 -8.99
C ALA A 137 -1.00 1.81 -8.96
N VAL A 138 -1.54 1.60 -7.77
CA VAL A 138 -2.94 1.22 -7.57
C VAL A 138 -3.63 2.24 -6.66
N ILE A 139 -4.82 2.67 -7.08
CA ILE A 139 -5.71 3.57 -6.34
C ILE A 139 -7.04 2.86 -6.08
#